data_fe914547de65b8f0c4261ceafffbb855
#
_entry.id   fe914547de65b8f0c4261ceafffbb855
#
_cell.length_a   1.000
_cell.length_b   1.000
_cell.length_c   1.000
_cell.angle_alpha   90.00
_cell.angle_beta   90.00
_cell.angle_gamma   90.00
#
_symmetry.space_group_name_H-M   'P 1'
#
loop_
_entity.id
_entity.type
_entity.pdbx_description
1 polymer ?
#
loop_
_entity_poly.entity_id
_entity_poly.type
_entity_poly.pdbx_seq_one_letter_code
_entity_poly.pdbx_strand_id
1 'polypeptide(L)'
;VLANYDANPSYWAMSKVGDVTNWTTGGNEATRAFSGTASDSPGVPADAITCLAPFQDDYLFMGCSKSCYYFSGDPGYGGRLLLLSDQTGVFGPRAFCFDEEGNLYFLGAGGLFMIQKGGLLPKNISGRRLSTVLDQVDSSTTLVQLIYDSAAASVHVFLTPRDGVTAGTHVTLDVRQNAMWLDEYPQTFGPTASRQIVGQSYDGRRFLMGGADGYIRRPRFGAKDDDGTAIDSWVRYPIMELGNGGSESIVTELQAVGVRGTQGVNWQVRTAKSASQVMQADIDVPASTDARGTWFATQDGFEDPVGLRQTGGAHQIVVRHDSTGSTWGIERILVKVEPTSRRRLN
;
A
#
# COMPACT_ATOMS: atom_id res chain seq x y z
N VAL A 1 7.74 -12.74 24.88
CA VAL A 1 6.26 -12.87 24.97
C VAL A 1 5.78 -13.81 23.88
N LEU A 2 4.84 -14.68 24.22
CA LEU A 2 4.09 -15.54 23.28
C LEU A 2 2.61 -15.22 23.42
N ALA A 3 1.88 -15.34 22.32
CA ALA A 3 0.44 -15.09 22.29
C ALA A 3 -0.25 -15.95 21.24
N ASN A 4 -1.59 -15.97 21.28
CA ASN A 4 -2.45 -16.72 20.36
C ASN A 4 -2.24 -18.23 20.47
N TYR A 5 -2.61 -18.78 21.62
CA TYR A 5 -2.63 -20.23 21.83
C TYR A 5 -3.94 -20.80 21.23
N ASP A 6 -3.84 -21.92 20.55
CA ASP A 6 -4.93 -22.54 19.78
C ASP A 6 -6.24 -22.72 20.57
N ALA A 7 -6.16 -23.15 21.83
CA ALA A 7 -7.32 -23.31 22.71
C ALA A 7 -7.84 -21.98 23.31
N ASN A 8 -7.03 -20.94 23.29
CA ASN A 8 -7.36 -19.62 23.81
C ASN A 8 -6.62 -18.53 23.03
N PRO A 9 -7.20 -18.03 21.91
CA PRO A 9 -6.51 -17.10 21.01
C PRO A 9 -6.27 -15.72 21.61
N SER A 10 -6.91 -15.36 22.72
CA SER A 10 -6.62 -14.13 23.47
C SER A 10 -5.57 -14.28 24.55
N TYR A 11 -5.04 -15.50 24.74
CA TYR A 11 -4.02 -15.79 25.74
C TYR A 11 -2.65 -15.26 25.33
N TRP A 12 -1.95 -14.70 26.29
CA TRP A 12 -0.56 -14.32 26.19
C TRP A 12 0.24 -14.79 27.44
N ALA A 13 1.53 -15.01 27.25
CA ALA A 13 2.45 -15.35 28.31
C ALA A 13 3.81 -14.68 28.11
N MET A 14 4.47 -14.34 29.22
CA MET A 14 5.85 -13.86 29.27
C MET A 14 6.67 -14.83 30.09
N SER A 15 7.88 -15.14 29.62
CA SER A 15 8.85 -15.95 30.38
C SER A 15 9.38 -15.17 31.58
N LYS A 16 9.98 -15.87 32.52
CA LYS A 16 10.71 -15.25 33.64
C LYS A 16 11.81 -14.33 33.11
N VAL A 17 11.99 -13.19 33.76
CA VAL A 17 13.06 -12.25 33.42
C VAL A 17 14.41 -12.92 33.57
N GLY A 18 15.22 -12.85 32.52
CA GLY A 18 16.55 -13.49 32.47
C GLY A 18 16.54 -14.98 32.18
N ASP A 19 15.38 -15.65 32.10
CA ASP A 19 15.27 -17.07 31.78
C ASP A 19 14.14 -17.35 30.81
N VAL A 20 14.45 -17.39 29.52
CA VAL A 20 13.49 -17.62 28.43
C VAL A 20 12.87 -19.01 28.42
N THR A 21 13.44 -19.96 29.17
CA THR A 21 12.94 -21.34 29.25
C THR A 21 11.92 -21.53 30.37
N ASN A 22 11.84 -20.60 31.32
CA ASN A 22 10.94 -20.69 32.47
C ASN A 22 9.65 -19.92 32.21
N TRP A 23 8.55 -20.65 32.05
CA TRP A 23 7.20 -20.17 31.81
C TRP A 23 6.24 -20.45 32.97
N THR A 24 6.77 -20.85 34.13
CA THR A 24 5.97 -21.20 35.31
C THR A 24 5.39 -19.92 35.91
N THR A 25 4.08 -19.71 35.74
CA THR A 25 3.34 -18.61 36.34
C THR A 25 3.00 -19.00 37.80
N GLY A 26 3.30 -18.14 38.73
CA GLY A 26 3.05 -18.35 40.17
C GLY A 26 4.25 -17.95 41.00
N GLY A 27 4.02 -17.76 42.31
CA GLY A 27 5.03 -17.21 43.21
C GLY A 27 4.87 -15.68 43.37
N ASN A 28 5.67 -15.10 44.27
CA ASN A 28 5.58 -13.68 44.62
C ASN A 28 6.75 -12.86 44.09
N GLU A 29 7.61 -13.46 43.29
CA GLU A 29 8.77 -12.75 42.72
C GLU A 29 8.31 -11.83 41.56
N ALA A 30 8.74 -10.58 41.59
CA ALA A 30 8.47 -9.63 40.50
C ALA A 30 9.05 -10.07 39.15
N THR A 31 10.11 -10.89 39.17
CA THR A 31 10.77 -11.38 37.96
C THR A 31 10.19 -12.70 37.42
N ARG A 32 9.13 -13.24 38.02
CA ARG A 32 8.49 -14.52 37.59
C ARG A 32 7.92 -14.41 36.18
N ALA A 33 7.50 -15.55 35.64
CA ALA A 33 6.70 -15.55 34.41
C ALA A 33 5.29 -15.03 34.68
N PHE A 34 4.69 -14.37 33.70
CA PHE A 34 3.34 -13.82 33.75
C PHE A 34 2.48 -14.36 32.61
N SER A 35 1.17 -14.39 32.82
CA SER A 35 0.21 -14.72 31.77
C SER A 35 -1.07 -13.92 31.88
N GLY A 36 -1.78 -13.78 30.81
CA GLY A 36 -3.05 -13.08 30.77
C GLY A 36 -4.18 -13.71 31.61
N THR A 37 -4.02 -14.96 32.06
CA THR A 37 -5.00 -15.68 32.88
C THR A 37 -4.61 -15.80 34.34
N ALA A 38 -3.45 -15.28 34.74
CA ALA A 38 -3.04 -15.28 36.14
C ALA A 38 -3.97 -14.37 36.99
N SER A 39 -4.15 -14.70 38.27
CA SER A 39 -5.02 -13.95 39.17
C SER A 39 -4.62 -12.49 39.40
N ASP A 40 -3.35 -12.20 39.16
CA ASP A 40 -2.72 -10.87 39.23
C ASP A 40 -2.33 -10.34 37.84
N SER A 41 -2.97 -10.84 36.81
CA SER A 41 -2.72 -10.49 35.42
C SER A 41 -2.98 -9.02 35.14
N PRO A 42 -2.12 -8.38 34.31
CA PRO A 42 -2.38 -7.05 33.77
C PRO A 42 -3.63 -6.93 32.89
N GLY A 43 -4.24 -8.05 32.55
CA GLY A 43 -5.44 -8.14 31.71
C GLY A 43 -5.29 -9.08 30.53
N VAL A 44 -6.42 -9.37 29.90
CA VAL A 44 -6.54 -10.19 28.69
C VAL A 44 -7.23 -9.39 27.63
N PRO A 45 -6.78 -9.38 26.37
CA PRO A 45 -7.52 -8.81 25.26
C PRO A 45 -8.90 -9.44 25.11
N ALA A 46 -9.87 -8.66 24.61
CA ALA A 46 -11.24 -9.13 24.42
C ALA A 46 -11.38 -10.10 23.22
N ASP A 47 -10.43 -10.11 22.30
CA ASP A 47 -10.46 -10.88 21.07
C ASP A 47 -9.08 -11.50 20.75
N ALA A 48 -9.02 -12.32 19.69
CA ALA A 48 -7.84 -13.07 19.31
C ALA A 48 -6.64 -12.18 19.00
N ILE A 49 -5.50 -12.45 19.63
CA ILE A 49 -4.25 -11.72 19.35
C ILE A 49 -3.71 -12.19 18.01
N THR A 50 -3.47 -11.27 17.09
CA THR A 50 -2.98 -11.54 15.74
C THR A 50 -1.53 -11.15 15.55
N CYS A 51 -1.04 -10.13 16.29
CA CYS A 51 0.36 -9.72 16.22
C CYS A 51 0.87 -9.17 17.56
N LEU A 52 2.19 -9.28 17.72
CA LEU A 52 2.97 -8.65 18.80
C LEU A 52 4.07 -7.82 18.15
N ALA A 53 4.11 -6.53 18.45
CA ALA A 53 5.15 -5.64 17.93
C ALA A 53 5.81 -4.87 19.08
N PRO A 54 7.15 -4.95 19.24
CA PRO A 54 7.85 -4.08 20.18
C PRO A 54 7.70 -2.64 19.70
N PHE A 55 7.18 -1.77 20.55
CA PHE A 55 6.95 -0.38 20.18
C PHE A 55 7.53 0.54 21.24
N GLN A 56 8.56 1.28 20.86
CA GLN A 56 9.39 2.05 21.79
C GLN A 56 10.02 1.15 22.87
N ASP A 57 10.72 1.72 23.83
CA ASP A 57 11.45 0.93 24.82
C ASP A 57 10.52 0.30 25.90
N ASP A 58 9.38 0.95 26.15
CA ASP A 58 8.53 0.63 27.30
C ASP A 58 7.19 -0.04 26.91
N TYR A 59 6.93 -0.24 25.62
CA TYR A 59 5.62 -0.70 25.17
C TYR A 59 5.72 -1.94 24.28
N LEU A 60 4.79 -2.87 24.50
CA LEU A 60 4.47 -3.93 23.56
C LEU A 60 3.11 -3.65 22.95
N PHE A 61 3.08 -3.42 21.65
CA PHE A 61 1.83 -3.33 20.90
C PHE A 61 1.28 -4.72 20.66
N MET A 62 0.01 -4.94 21.06
CA MET A 62 -0.75 -6.16 20.79
C MET A 62 -1.87 -5.83 19.81
N GLY A 63 -1.72 -6.26 18.57
CA GLY A 63 -2.80 -6.25 17.60
C GLY A 63 -3.67 -7.47 17.78
N CYS A 64 -4.98 -7.28 17.82
CA CYS A 64 -5.97 -8.33 17.87
C CYS A 64 -6.83 -8.34 16.60
N SER A 65 -7.78 -9.25 16.47
CA SER A 65 -8.61 -9.34 15.27
C SER A 65 -9.52 -8.15 15.05
N LYS A 66 -9.97 -7.47 16.12
CA LYS A 66 -10.88 -6.33 16.06
C LYS A 66 -10.42 -5.13 16.88
N SER A 67 -9.44 -5.32 17.75
CA SER A 67 -8.97 -4.31 18.69
C SER A 67 -7.45 -4.21 18.72
N CYS A 68 -6.93 -3.15 19.33
CA CYS A 68 -5.50 -2.94 19.54
C CYS A 68 -5.25 -2.53 20.99
N TYR A 69 -4.19 -3.03 21.58
CA TYR A 69 -3.77 -2.76 22.95
C TYR A 69 -2.31 -2.38 23.02
N TYR A 70 -1.96 -1.68 24.11
CA TYR A 70 -0.60 -1.60 24.60
C TYR A 70 -0.45 -2.39 25.88
N PHE A 71 0.66 -3.06 25.96
CA PHE A 71 1.21 -3.49 27.24
C PHE A 71 2.23 -2.45 27.68
N SER A 72 1.95 -1.75 28.79
CA SER A 72 2.81 -0.69 29.32
C SER A 72 3.49 -1.15 30.59
N GLY A 73 4.82 -1.07 30.61
CA GLY A 73 5.65 -1.40 31.77
C GLY A 73 5.81 -2.91 32.03
N ASP A 74 6.50 -3.22 33.10
CA ASP A 74 6.77 -4.60 33.52
C ASP A 74 5.58 -5.13 34.36
N PRO A 75 5.01 -6.30 34.03
CA PRO A 75 3.94 -6.94 34.82
C PRO A 75 4.26 -7.09 36.30
N GLY A 76 5.53 -7.36 36.61
CA GLY A 76 6.00 -7.53 37.99
C GLY A 76 5.98 -6.24 38.82
N TYR A 77 5.93 -5.11 38.17
CA TYR A 77 5.94 -3.77 38.77
C TYR A 77 4.67 -2.96 38.42
N GLY A 78 3.57 -3.65 38.13
CA GLY A 78 2.27 -2.99 37.90
C GLY A 78 2.02 -2.58 36.45
N GLY A 79 2.73 -3.19 35.50
CA GLY A 79 2.42 -3.04 34.07
C GLY A 79 0.99 -3.42 33.75
N ARG A 80 0.40 -2.75 32.76
CA ARG A 80 -1.02 -2.89 32.42
C ARG A 80 -1.23 -3.03 30.91
N LEU A 81 -2.28 -3.77 30.59
CA LEU A 81 -2.83 -3.83 29.24
C LEU A 81 -3.82 -2.68 29.06
N LEU A 82 -3.54 -1.78 28.15
CA LEU A 82 -4.35 -0.59 27.85
C LEU A 82 -4.99 -0.72 26.48
N LEU A 83 -6.29 -0.55 26.40
CA LEU A 83 -7.02 -0.51 25.13
C LEU A 83 -6.69 0.78 24.38
N LEU A 84 -6.29 0.64 23.10
CA LEU A 84 -6.04 1.76 22.19
C LEU A 84 -7.20 2.04 21.26
N SER A 85 -7.76 0.97 20.72
CA SER A 85 -8.89 1.02 19.80
C SER A 85 -9.66 -0.29 19.87
N ASP A 86 -10.97 -0.17 19.89
CA ASP A 86 -11.95 -1.26 19.77
C ASP A 86 -12.60 -1.28 18.37
N GLN A 87 -12.16 -0.40 17.47
CA GLN A 87 -12.70 -0.24 16.12
C GLN A 87 -11.79 -0.79 15.03
N THR A 88 -10.53 -1.06 15.34
CA THR A 88 -9.59 -1.60 14.38
C THR A 88 -8.65 -2.60 15.04
N GLY A 89 -8.46 -3.73 14.38
CA GLY A 89 -7.48 -4.75 14.72
C GLY A 89 -6.33 -4.78 13.71
N VAL A 90 -5.56 -5.87 13.73
CA VAL A 90 -4.43 -6.10 12.82
C VAL A 90 -4.62 -7.43 12.10
N PHE A 91 -4.45 -7.47 10.79
CA PHE A 91 -4.78 -8.65 9.97
C PHE A 91 -3.82 -9.84 10.12
N GLY A 92 -2.73 -9.71 10.86
CA GLY A 92 -1.85 -10.84 11.09
C GLY A 92 -0.48 -10.47 11.62
N PRO A 93 0.36 -11.48 11.89
CA PRO A 93 1.64 -11.30 12.59
C PRO A 93 2.69 -10.53 11.77
N ARG A 94 2.48 -10.36 10.49
CA ARG A 94 3.35 -9.60 9.58
C ARG A 94 2.66 -8.39 8.97
N ALA A 95 1.43 -8.08 9.41
CA ALA A 95 0.65 -6.96 8.91
C ALA A 95 1.07 -5.63 9.56
N PHE A 96 2.34 -5.48 9.93
CA PHE A 96 2.92 -4.25 10.46
C PHE A 96 4.38 -4.07 10.04
N CYS A 97 4.84 -2.83 10.07
CA CYS A 97 6.25 -2.46 9.91
C CYS A 97 6.57 -1.15 10.67
N PHE A 98 7.85 -0.84 10.77
CA PHE A 98 8.33 0.42 11.33
C PHE A 98 9.11 1.18 10.28
N ASP A 99 8.99 2.51 10.27
CA ASP A 99 9.88 3.39 9.52
C ASP A 99 11.17 3.70 10.29
N GLU A 100 12.04 4.52 9.70
CA GLU A 100 13.32 4.91 10.32
C GLU A 100 13.14 5.82 11.54
N GLU A 101 12.02 6.51 11.64
CA GLU A 101 11.69 7.36 12.79
C GLU A 101 11.11 6.55 13.96
N GLY A 102 10.73 5.30 13.72
CA GLY A 102 10.11 4.41 14.69
C GLY A 102 8.59 4.56 14.76
N ASN A 103 7.95 5.12 13.74
CA ASN A 103 6.50 5.08 13.61
C ASN A 103 6.07 3.67 13.23
N LEU A 104 4.98 3.20 13.84
CA LEU A 104 4.39 1.90 13.57
C LEU A 104 3.29 2.03 12.52
N TYR A 105 3.42 1.31 11.41
CA TYR A 105 2.39 1.16 10.40
C TYR A 105 1.78 -0.22 10.50
N PHE A 106 0.46 -0.34 10.36
CA PHE A 106 -0.23 -1.62 10.34
C PHE A 106 -1.49 -1.59 9.48
N LEU A 107 -1.84 -2.74 8.94
CA LEU A 107 -3.08 -2.92 8.19
C LEU A 107 -4.12 -3.60 9.07
N GLY A 108 -5.30 -3.01 9.12
CA GLY A 108 -6.45 -3.53 9.85
C GLY A 108 -7.77 -3.25 9.14
N ALA A 109 -8.87 -3.63 9.78
CA ALA A 109 -10.19 -3.30 9.27
C ALA A 109 -10.35 -1.78 9.14
N GLY A 110 -10.73 -1.33 7.96
CA GLY A 110 -10.87 0.11 7.64
C GLY A 110 -9.61 0.76 7.06
N GLY A 111 -8.54 -0.01 6.74
CA GLY A 111 -7.41 0.47 5.98
C GLY A 111 -6.05 0.43 6.65
N LEU A 112 -5.15 1.29 6.18
CA LEU A 112 -3.79 1.42 6.69
C LEU A 112 -3.74 2.48 7.79
N PHE A 113 -3.18 2.09 8.93
CA PHE A 113 -3.06 2.93 10.13
C PHE A 113 -1.59 3.20 10.46
N MET A 114 -1.35 4.32 11.12
CA MET A 114 -0.05 4.70 11.66
C MET A 114 -0.20 5.12 13.13
N ILE A 115 0.75 4.66 13.96
CA ILE A 115 0.96 5.20 15.31
C ILE A 115 2.30 5.90 15.30
N GLN A 116 2.28 7.20 15.50
CA GLN A 116 3.48 8.01 15.53
C GLN A 116 4.33 7.67 16.76
N LYS A 117 5.65 7.69 16.62
CA LYS A 117 6.58 7.56 17.76
C LYS A 117 6.28 8.62 18.82
N GLY A 118 6.14 8.19 20.06
CA GLY A 118 5.70 9.06 21.18
C GLY A 118 4.17 9.24 21.26
N GLY A 119 3.43 8.83 20.25
CA GLY A 119 1.95 8.78 20.28
C GLY A 119 1.43 7.42 20.72
N LEU A 120 0.15 7.37 21.03
CA LEU A 120 -0.53 6.14 21.45
C LEU A 120 -1.73 5.79 20.55
N LEU A 121 -2.29 6.75 19.85
CA LEU A 121 -3.53 6.53 19.11
C LEU A 121 -3.25 6.19 17.62
N PRO A 122 -3.88 5.12 17.12
CA PRO A 122 -3.81 4.80 15.70
C PRO A 122 -4.57 5.84 14.87
N LYS A 123 -3.91 6.35 13.83
CA LYS A 123 -4.47 7.27 12.85
C LYS A 123 -4.63 6.54 11.52
N ASN A 124 -5.83 6.55 10.95
CA ASN A 124 -6.04 6.05 9.59
C ASN A 124 -5.38 7.00 8.58
N ILE A 125 -4.38 6.50 7.86
CA ILE A 125 -3.62 7.26 6.86
C ILE A 125 -4.06 6.96 5.43
N SER A 126 -4.72 5.84 5.19
CA SER A 126 -5.33 5.56 3.88
C SER A 126 -6.57 6.40 3.62
N GLY A 127 -7.32 6.75 4.67
CA GLY A 127 -8.60 7.45 4.54
C GLY A 127 -9.56 6.63 3.65
N ARG A 128 -10.09 7.28 2.62
CA ARG A 128 -10.92 6.62 1.59
C ARG A 128 -10.16 6.24 0.32
N ARG A 129 -8.83 6.41 0.34
CA ARG A 129 -7.99 6.03 -0.82
C ARG A 129 -7.89 4.51 -0.90
N LEU A 130 -8.04 3.98 -2.09
CA LEU A 130 -7.98 2.55 -2.36
C LEU A 130 -8.90 1.70 -1.46
N SER A 131 -10.04 2.26 -1.03
CA SER A 131 -11.01 1.55 -0.18
C SER A 131 -11.54 0.28 -0.85
N THR A 132 -11.67 0.27 -2.16
CA THR A 132 -12.08 -0.92 -2.94
C THR A 132 -11.10 -2.10 -2.80
N VAL A 133 -9.85 -1.84 -2.43
CA VAL A 133 -8.83 -2.87 -2.18
C VAL A 133 -8.66 -3.12 -0.70
N LEU A 134 -8.44 -2.06 0.09
CA LEU A 134 -8.09 -2.19 1.50
C LEU A 134 -9.25 -2.65 2.39
N ASP A 135 -10.48 -2.24 2.07
CA ASP A 135 -11.68 -2.62 2.85
C ASP A 135 -12.17 -4.05 2.53
N GLN A 136 -11.68 -4.64 1.43
CA GLN A 136 -12.07 -6.00 1.02
C GLN A 136 -11.06 -7.06 1.47
N VAL A 137 -10.01 -6.70 2.18
CA VAL A 137 -9.01 -7.66 2.65
C VAL A 137 -9.61 -8.63 3.66
N ASP A 138 -9.60 -9.91 3.30
CA ASP A 138 -9.93 -11.02 4.20
C ASP A 138 -8.64 -11.73 4.61
N SER A 139 -8.26 -11.61 5.88
CA SER A 139 -7.06 -12.23 6.42
C SER A 139 -7.09 -13.76 6.44
N SER A 140 -8.26 -14.37 6.28
CA SER A 140 -8.39 -15.83 6.17
C SER A 140 -7.93 -16.37 4.81
N THR A 141 -8.16 -15.61 3.76
CA THR A 141 -7.83 -15.95 2.36
C THR A 141 -6.61 -15.23 1.83
N THR A 142 -6.20 -14.13 2.48
CA THR A 142 -5.08 -13.28 2.06
C THR A 142 -3.97 -13.25 3.09
N LEU A 143 -2.75 -13.48 2.64
CA LEU A 143 -1.55 -13.24 3.43
C LEU A 143 -1.23 -11.75 3.38
N VAL A 144 -1.32 -11.09 4.53
CA VAL A 144 -1.00 -9.66 4.66
C VAL A 144 0.40 -9.50 5.22
N GLN A 145 1.19 -8.66 4.56
CA GLN A 145 2.53 -8.35 5.00
C GLN A 145 2.88 -6.89 4.70
N LEU A 146 3.50 -6.22 5.67
CA LEU A 146 4.02 -4.87 5.50
C LEU A 146 5.53 -4.86 5.61
N ILE A 147 6.16 -3.99 4.82
CA ILE A 147 7.57 -3.68 4.94
C ILE A 147 7.82 -2.21 4.61
N TYR A 148 8.76 -1.60 5.31
CA TYR A 148 9.24 -0.27 4.99
C TYR A 148 10.51 -0.35 4.15
N ASP A 149 10.52 0.33 3.00
CA ASP A 149 11.69 0.54 2.17
C ASP A 149 12.33 1.89 2.50
N SER A 150 13.45 1.87 3.20
CA SER A 150 14.16 3.08 3.57
C SER A 150 14.80 3.81 2.38
N ALA A 151 15.09 3.11 1.29
CA ALA A 151 15.68 3.75 0.11
C ALA A 151 14.65 4.60 -0.66
N ALA A 152 13.41 4.13 -0.73
CA ALA A 152 12.31 4.85 -1.37
C ALA A 152 11.48 5.69 -0.38
N ALA A 153 11.69 5.54 0.94
CA ALA A 153 10.84 6.07 2.01
C ALA A 153 9.36 5.70 1.80
N SER A 154 9.12 4.42 1.55
CA SER A 154 7.80 3.90 1.25
C SER A 154 7.43 2.68 2.08
N VAL A 155 6.14 2.55 2.37
CA VAL A 155 5.55 1.36 2.99
C VAL A 155 4.90 0.52 1.90
N HIS A 156 5.36 -0.72 1.74
CA HIS A 156 4.74 -1.69 0.85
C HIS A 156 3.81 -2.59 1.65
N VAL A 157 2.59 -2.72 1.18
CA VAL A 157 1.55 -3.59 1.72
C VAL A 157 1.32 -4.71 0.72
N PHE A 158 1.80 -5.90 1.02
CA PHE A 158 1.61 -7.07 0.19
C PHE A 158 0.33 -7.80 0.61
N LEU A 159 -0.57 -7.97 -0.36
CA LEU A 159 -1.83 -8.67 -0.23
C LEU A 159 -1.80 -9.88 -1.16
N THR A 160 -1.25 -10.97 -0.68
CA THR A 160 -1.02 -12.19 -1.49
C THR A 160 -2.10 -13.22 -1.18
N PRO A 161 -2.92 -13.63 -2.17
CA PRO A 161 -3.89 -14.70 -1.99
C PRO A 161 -3.21 -16.00 -1.55
N ARG A 162 -3.83 -16.70 -0.61
CA ARG A 162 -3.30 -17.96 -0.06
C ARG A 162 -3.46 -19.16 -0.98
N ASP A 163 -4.24 -19.00 -2.04
CA ASP A 163 -4.49 -20.04 -3.03
C ASP A 163 -3.28 -20.36 -3.92
N GLY A 164 -2.28 -19.46 -3.94
CA GLY A 164 -1.05 -19.59 -4.74
C GLY A 164 -1.26 -19.50 -6.26
N VAL A 165 -2.47 -19.14 -6.70
CA VAL A 165 -2.86 -19.12 -8.12
C VAL A 165 -3.31 -17.72 -8.55
N THR A 166 -4.03 -17.02 -7.70
CA THR A 166 -4.54 -15.68 -8.00
C THR A 166 -3.44 -14.62 -7.82
N ALA A 167 -3.33 -13.70 -8.77
CA ALA A 167 -2.44 -12.55 -8.62
C ALA A 167 -2.92 -11.67 -7.46
N GLY A 168 -1.97 -11.21 -6.63
CA GLY A 168 -2.25 -10.28 -5.56
C GLY A 168 -2.25 -8.85 -6.05
N THR A 169 -3.11 -8.03 -5.48
CA THR A 169 -3.06 -6.57 -5.65
C THR A 169 -2.36 -5.96 -4.44
N HIS A 170 -1.26 -5.29 -4.66
CA HIS A 170 -0.44 -4.73 -3.59
C HIS A 170 -0.60 -3.21 -3.54
N VAL A 171 -0.22 -2.61 -2.42
CA VAL A 171 -0.33 -1.17 -2.21
C VAL A 171 1.01 -0.62 -1.76
N THR A 172 1.43 0.46 -2.38
CA THR A 172 2.60 1.24 -1.94
C THR A 172 2.15 2.61 -1.46
N LEU A 173 2.65 3.01 -0.28
CA LEU A 173 2.51 4.34 0.29
C LEU A 173 3.86 5.06 0.28
N ASP A 174 4.00 6.14 -0.46
CA ASP A 174 5.10 7.09 -0.27
C ASP A 174 4.84 7.92 0.99
N VAL A 175 5.68 7.74 2.00
CA VAL A 175 5.52 8.40 3.31
C VAL A 175 5.76 9.90 3.21
N ARG A 176 6.66 10.35 2.33
CA ARG A 176 7.01 11.77 2.17
C ARG A 176 5.90 12.58 1.51
N GLN A 177 5.30 12.00 0.46
CA GLN A 177 4.25 12.68 -0.32
C GLN A 177 2.86 12.29 0.14
N ASN A 178 2.75 11.29 1.04
CA ASN A 178 1.48 10.69 1.43
C ASN A 178 0.65 10.25 0.21
N ALA A 179 1.33 9.78 -0.84
CA ALA A 179 0.72 9.26 -2.06
C ALA A 179 0.59 7.74 -1.97
N MET A 180 -0.49 7.19 -2.51
CA MET A 180 -0.73 5.74 -2.54
C MET A 180 -1.06 5.31 -3.96
N TRP A 181 -0.52 4.15 -4.35
CA TRP A 181 -0.83 3.52 -5.63
C TRP A 181 -0.88 2.01 -5.48
N LEU A 182 -1.38 1.35 -6.52
CA LEU A 182 -1.43 -0.10 -6.62
C LEU A 182 -0.19 -0.59 -7.35
N ASP A 183 0.35 -1.71 -6.86
CA ASP A 183 1.40 -2.47 -7.51
C ASP A 183 0.87 -3.87 -7.80
N GLU A 184 1.20 -4.40 -8.96
CA GLU A 184 0.93 -5.77 -9.36
C GLU A 184 2.25 -6.46 -9.68
N TYR A 185 2.41 -7.66 -9.19
CA TYR A 185 3.54 -8.53 -9.54
C TYR A 185 3.03 -9.70 -10.39
N PRO A 186 3.87 -10.27 -11.25
CA PRO A 186 3.51 -11.49 -11.98
C PRO A 186 2.95 -12.55 -11.02
N GLN A 187 1.90 -13.23 -11.45
CA GLN A 187 1.13 -14.19 -10.64
C GLN A 187 2.00 -15.21 -9.90
N THR A 188 3.10 -15.66 -10.53
CA THR A 188 4.04 -16.60 -9.93
C THR A 188 4.89 -16.02 -8.81
N PHE A 189 4.97 -14.69 -8.69
CA PHE A 189 5.81 -14.05 -7.67
C PHE A 189 5.20 -14.09 -6.29
N GLY A 190 3.93 -13.78 -6.15
CA GLY A 190 3.16 -13.65 -4.92
C GLY A 190 4.03 -13.44 -3.68
N PRO A 191 4.32 -12.20 -3.24
CA PRO A 191 5.19 -11.96 -2.09
C PRO A 191 4.65 -12.63 -0.83
N THR A 192 5.34 -13.66 -0.34
CA THR A 192 4.93 -14.44 0.84
C THR A 192 5.76 -14.12 2.08
N ALA A 193 6.93 -13.54 1.87
CA ALA A 193 7.82 -13.10 2.94
C ALA A 193 8.60 -11.87 2.50
N SER A 194 8.83 -10.93 3.41
CA SER A 194 9.73 -9.81 3.16
C SER A 194 10.60 -9.51 4.37
N ARG A 195 11.82 -9.06 4.12
CA ARG A 195 12.76 -8.70 5.18
C ARG A 195 13.63 -7.55 4.71
N GLN A 196 13.77 -6.54 5.55
CA GLN A 196 14.75 -5.48 5.34
C GLN A 196 16.14 -5.99 5.72
N ILE A 197 17.11 -5.76 4.82
CA ILE A 197 18.52 -5.98 5.08
C ILE A 197 19.15 -4.64 5.40
N VAL A 198 19.85 -4.56 6.51
CA VAL A 198 20.66 -3.41 6.89
C VAL A 198 22.11 -3.75 6.57
N GLY A 199 22.64 -3.24 5.47
CA GLY A 199 24.06 -3.34 5.12
C GLY A 199 24.86 -2.17 5.68
N GLN A 200 26.18 -2.31 5.70
CA GLN A 200 27.10 -1.25 6.19
C GLN A 200 27.23 -0.08 5.23
N SER A 201 26.76 -0.19 3.98
CA SER A 201 26.80 0.89 2.98
C SER A 201 25.39 1.41 2.69
N TYR A 202 25.30 2.64 2.16
CA TYR A 202 24.02 3.22 1.69
C TYR A 202 23.30 2.31 0.71
N ASP A 203 24.03 1.66 -0.20
CA ASP A 203 23.50 0.65 -1.13
C ASP A 203 23.10 -0.67 -0.45
N GLY A 204 23.41 -0.87 0.81
CA GLY A 204 23.11 -2.07 1.58
C GLY A 204 21.75 -2.06 2.29
N ARG A 205 21.06 -0.92 2.34
CA ARG A 205 19.71 -0.84 2.91
C ARG A 205 18.69 -1.20 1.85
N ARG A 206 18.26 -2.44 1.85
CA ARG A 206 17.31 -2.95 0.84
C ARG A 206 16.40 -3.97 1.48
N PHE A 207 15.23 -4.15 0.92
CA PHE A 207 14.39 -5.26 1.32
C PHE A 207 14.47 -6.42 0.30
N LEU A 208 14.25 -7.61 0.80
CA LEU A 208 14.10 -8.83 0.01
C LEU A 208 12.66 -9.27 0.06
N MET A 209 12.18 -9.84 -1.03
CA MET A 209 10.88 -10.50 -1.13
C MET A 209 11.09 -11.98 -1.46
N GLY A 210 10.48 -12.86 -0.67
CA GLY A 210 10.34 -14.27 -1.01
C GLY A 210 9.02 -14.48 -1.73
N GLY A 211 9.08 -15.07 -2.91
CA GLY A 211 7.90 -15.37 -3.72
C GLY A 211 7.29 -16.74 -3.42
N ALA A 212 6.04 -16.92 -3.83
CA ALA A 212 5.34 -18.22 -3.77
C ALA A 212 6.02 -19.28 -4.65
N ASP A 213 6.77 -18.85 -5.67
CA ASP A 213 7.58 -19.69 -6.56
C ASP A 213 8.90 -20.19 -5.95
N GLY A 214 9.20 -19.82 -4.69
CA GLY A 214 10.40 -20.23 -3.96
C GLY A 214 11.64 -19.38 -4.25
N TYR A 215 11.55 -18.34 -5.07
CA TYR A 215 12.66 -17.44 -5.31
C TYR A 215 12.69 -16.29 -4.33
N ILE A 216 13.90 -15.79 -4.06
CA ILE A 216 14.12 -14.55 -3.30
C ILE A 216 14.52 -13.46 -4.27
N ARG A 217 13.74 -12.39 -4.29
CA ARG A 217 13.94 -11.24 -5.18
C ARG A 217 14.35 -10.02 -4.39
N ARG A 218 15.14 -9.19 -5.03
CA ARG A 218 15.52 -7.88 -4.52
C ARG A 218 14.99 -6.82 -5.47
N PRO A 219 14.01 -6.01 -5.05
CA PRO A 219 13.61 -4.85 -5.83
C PRO A 219 14.81 -3.97 -6.12
N ARG A 220 14.94 -3.56 -7.34
CA ARG A 220 16.05 -2.73 -7.80
C ARG A 220 15.51 -1.43 -8.32
N PHE A 221 15.92 -0.34 -7.72
CA PHE A 221 15.56 0.98 -8.23
C PHE A 221 16.03 1.12 -9.68
N GLY A 222 15.11 1.51 -10.57
CA GLY A 222 15.38 1.59 -12.01
C GLY A 222 15.42 0.24 -12.73
N ALA A 223 14.90 -0.84 -12.12
CA ALA A 223 14.56 -2.05 -12.87
C ALA A 223 13.56 -1.68 -13.98
N LYS A 224 13.73 -2.31 -15.13
CA LYS A 224 12.93 -2.03 -16.33
C LYS A 224 11.94 -3.14 -16.64
N ASP A 225 12.02 -4.22 -15.90
CA ASP A 225 11.17 -5.38 -15.99
C ASP A 225 11.17 -6.16 -14.66
N ASP A 226 10.20 -7.06 -14.50
CA ASP A 226 10.10 -8.02 -13.41
C ASP A 226 10.53 -9.39 -13.90
N ASP A 227 11.81 -9.75 -13.72
CA ASP A 227 12.42 -11.00 -14.22
C ASP A 227 12.13 -11.25 -15.71
N GLY A 228 12.26 -10.21 -16.55
CA GLY A 228 11.98 -10.26 -17.98
C GLY A 228 10.51 -10.08 -18.37
N THR A 229 9.62 -9.91 -17.40
CA THR A 229 8.22 -9.55 -17.65
C THR A 229 8.07 -8.03 -17.66
N ALA A 230 7.34 -7.50 -18.66
CA ALA A 230 7.09 -6.07 -18.75
C ALA A 230 6.32 -5.58 -17.52
N ILE A 231 6.73 -4.45 -16.96
CA ILE A 231 5.98 -3.75 -15.93
C ILE A 231 4.91 -2.92 -16.62
N ASP A 232 3.64 -3.36 -16.54
CA ASP A 232 2.52 -2.57 -17.04
C ASP A 232 2.21 -1.44 -16.04
N SER A 233 2.57 -0.24 -16.42
CA SER A 233 2.41 0.93 -15.58
C SER A 233 1.56 2.00 -16.26
N TRP A 234 0.61 2.57 -15.54
CA TRP A 234 -0.29 3.58 -16.09
C TRP A 234 -0.64 4.67 -15.08
N VAL A 235 -0.96 5.83 -15.62
CA VAL A 235 -1.47 6.97 -14.87
C VAL A 235 -2.77 7.45 -15.53
N ARG A 236 -3.81 7.55 -14.72
CA ARG A 236 -5.08 8.12 -15.10
C ARG A 236 -5.19 9.51 -14.48
N TYR A 237 -5.22 10.52 -15.32
CA TYR A 237 -5.43 11.90 -14.87
C TYR A 237 -6.87 12.12 -14.42
N PRO A 238 -7.13 13.11 -13.55
CA PRO A 238 -8.47 13.46 -13.16
C PRO A 238 -9.35 13.79 -14.39
N ILE A 239 -10.64 13.50 -14.27
CA ILE A 239 -11.59 13.86 -15.32
C ILE A 239 -11.74 15.38 -15.37
N MET A 240 -11.65 15.92 -16.56
CA MET A 240 -11.75 17.33 -16.84
C MET A 240 -13.09 17.62 -17.53
N GLU A 241 -13.92 18.44 -16.91
CA GLU A 241 -15.09 19.05 -17.54
C GLU A 241 -14.70 20.46 -18.00
N LEU A 242 -14.27 20.57 -19.25
CA LEU A 242 -13.63 21.76 -19.80
C LEU A 242 -14.61 22.75 -20.46
N GLY A 243 -15.90 22.45 -20.45
CA GLY A 243 -16.96 23.33 -20.95
C GLY A 243 -17.63 24.14 -19.83
N ASN A 244 -18.16 25.30 -20.16
CA ASN A 244 -18.94 26.12 -19.24
C ASN A 244 -20.26 25.43 -18.92
N GLY A 245 -20.31 24.58 -17.87
CA GLY A 245 -21.49 24.05 -17.21
C GLY A 245 -22.73 23.67 -18.04
N GLY A 246 -22.57 23.09 -19.24
CA GLY A 246 -23.68 22.77 -20.16
C GLY A 246 -23.28 22.78 -21.63
N SER A 247 -22.03 23.13 -21.94
CA SER A 247 -21.47 23.05 -23.28
C SER A 247 -20.43 21.93 -23.40
N GLU A 248 -20.29 21.39 -24.59
CA GLU A 248 -19.20 20.49 -24.93
C GLU A 248 -17.91 21.27 -25.21
N SER A 249 -16.78 20.64 -25.05
CA SER A 249 -15.48 21.17 -25.45
C SER A 249 -14.79 20.21 -26.44
N ILE A 250 -13.84 20.76 -27.18
CA ILE A 250 -13.01 19.98 -28.10
C ILE A 250 -11.57 20.00 -27.58
N VAL A 251 -10.97 18.84 -27.37
CA VAL A 251 -9.53 18.73 -27.24
C VAL A 251 -8.92 18.72 -28.63
N THR A 252 -8.15 19.76 -28.95
CA THR A 252 -7.56 19.96 -30.26
C THR A 252 -6.11 19.59 -30.38
N GLU A 253 -5.39 19.56 -29.24
CA GLU A 253 -3.97 19.26 -29.21
C GLU A 253 -3.58 18.64 -27.87
N LEU A 254 -2.68 17.69 -27.91
CA LEU A 254 -2.08 17.05 -26.75
C LEU A 254 -0.57 17.01 -26.94
N GLN A 255 0.18 17.46 -25.94
CA GLN A 255 1.63 17.43 -25.92
C GLN A 255 2.13 16.93 -24.57
N ALA A 256 3.15 16.10 -24.56
CA ALA A 256 3.83 15.67 -23.34
C ALA A 256 5.24 16.25 -23.29
N VAL A 257 5.69 16.53 -22.06
CA VAL A 257 7.09 16.73 -21.74
C VAL A 257 7.53 15.53 -20.95
N GLY A 258 8.33 14.69 -21.59
CA GLY A 258 8.85 13.46 -20.98
C GLY A 258 10.17 13.67 -20.27
N VAL A 259 10.46 12.85 -19.31
CA VAL A 259 11.80 12.74 -18.71
C VAL A 259 12.76 12.19 -19.76
N ARG A 260 13.99 12.71 -19.78
CA ARG A 260 15.02 12.24 -20.71
C ARG A 260 15.19 10.72 -20.63
N GLY A 261 15.14 10.06 -21.77
CA GLY A 261 15.26 8.60 -21.87
C GLY A 261 13.94 7.85 -21.82
N THR A 262 12.81 8.54 -21.69
CA THR A 262 11.46 7.95 -21.83
C THR A 262 11.28 7.38 -23.23
N GLN A 263 10.78 6.15 -23.34
CA GLN A 263 10.57 5.47 -24.61
C GLN A 263 9.17 4.86 -24.68
N GLY A 264 8.47 5.09 -25.80
CA GLY A 264 7.28 4.35 -26.16
C GLY A 264 6.12 4.47 -25.18
N VAL A 265 5.73 5.69 -24.78
CA VAL A 265 4.60 5.91 -23.87
C VAL A 265 3.29 5.99 -24.65
N ASN A 266 2.40 5.08 -24.38
CA ASN A 266 1.08 5.07 -24.99
C ASN A 266 0.16 6.08 -24.27
N TRP A 267 -0.57 6.86 -25.04
CA TRP A 267 -1.55 7.79 -24.50
C TRP A 267 -2.94 7.53 -25.09
N GLN A 268 -3.95 7.86 -24.32
CA GLN A 268 -5.35 7.76 -24.69
C GLN A 268 -6.09 9.00 -24.16
N VAL A 269 -6.89 9.63 -25.00
CA VAL A 269 -7.86 10.67 -24.61
C VAL A 269 -9.24 10.06 -24.69
N ARG A 270 -9.84 9.83 -23.56
CA ARG A 270 -11.19 9.31 -23.38
C ARG A 270 -12.17 10.47 -23.32
N THR A 271 -13.27 10.34 -24.00
CA THR A 271 -14.25 11.41 -24.12
C THR A 271 -15.66 10.87 -24.01
N ALA A 272 -16.48 11.49 -23.17
CA ALA A 272 -17.89 11.13 -23.03
C ALA A 272 -18.75 12.38 -22.78
N LYS A 273 -20.07 12.19 -22.75
CA LYS A 273 -21.03 13.28 -22.45
C LYS A 273 -20.95 13.71 -20.97
N SER A 274 -20.57 12.81 -20.06
CA SER A 274 -20.48 13.10 -18.62
C SER A 274 -19.27 12.42 -17.97
N ALA A 275 -18.86 12.95 -16.83
CA ALA A 275 -17.78 12.37 -16.02
C ALA A 275 -18.08 10.92 -15.61
N SER A 276 -19.31 10.60 -15.24
CA SER A 276 -19.71 9.24 -14.85
C SER A 276 -19.53 8.21 -15.96
N GLN A 277 -19.77 8.59 -17.21
CA GLN A 277 -19.57 7.72 -18.37
C GLN A 277 -18.08 7.48 -18.63
N VAL A 278 -17.24 8.51 -18.45
CA VAL A 278 -15.78 8.35 -18.56
C VAL A 278 -15.25 7.42 -17.46
N MET A 279 -15.78 7.53 -16.24
CA MET A 279 -15.36 6.69 -15.11
C MET A 279 -15.70 5.20 -15.28
N GLN A 280 -16.85 4.91 -15.89
CA GLN A 280 -17.33 3.54 -16.08
C GLN A 280 -16.61 2.79 -17.21
N ALA A 281 -15.90 3.50 -18.08
CA ALA A 281 -15.20 2.89 -19.19
C ALA A 281 -13.95 2.14 -18.67
N ASP A 282 -13.83 0.87 -19.09
CA ASP A 282 -12.67 0.04 -18.77
C ASP A 282 -11.40 0.60 -19.42
N ILE A 283 -10.26 0.52 -18.69
CA ILE A 283 -8.96 0.94 -19.22
C ILE A 283 -8.51 0.03 -20.35
N ASP A 284 -8.75 -1.27 -20.19
CA ASP A 284 -8.25 -2.29 -21.11
C ASP A 284 -9.09 -2.41 -22.37
N VAL A 285 -10.33 -1.86 -22.35
CA VAL A 285 -11.25 -1.86 -23.48
C VAL A 285 -11.56 -0.41 -23.92
N PRO A 286 -10.65 0.23 -24.67
CA PRO A 286 -10.86 1.59 -25.12
C PRO A 286 -12.06 1.66 -26.07
N ALA A 287 -12.90 2.70 -25.90
CA ALA A 287 -13.99 2.95 -26.83
C ALA A 287 -13.44 3.27 -28.23
N SER A 288 -14.17 2.94 -29.27
CA SER A 288 -13.80 3.22 -30.67
C SER A 288 -13.67 4.72 -30.96
N THR A 289 -14.27 5.55 -30.11
CA THR A 289 -14.25 7.02 -30.20
C THR A 289 -13.05 7.65 -29.48
N ASP A 290 -12.28 6.90 -28.72
CA ASP A 290 -11.12 7.42 -28.00
C ASP A 290 -9.96 7.70 -28.96
N ALA A 291 -9.33 8.85 -28.83
CA ALA A 291 -8.07 9.12 -29.51
C ALA A 291 -6.92 8.43 -28.76
N ARG A 292 -6.00 7.87 -29.49
CA ARG A 292 -4.83 7.18 -28.92
C ARG A 292 -3.63 7.27 -29.82
N GLY A 293 -2.45 7.13 -29.23
CA GLY A 293 -1.19 7.13 -29.92
C GLY A 293 -0.03 6.80 -28.99
N THR A 294 1.16 6.94 -29.47
CA THR A 294 2.39 6.70 -28.71
C THR A 294 3.30 7.91 -28.82
N TRP A 295 3.86 8.34 -27.70
CA TRP A 295 4.93 9.32 -27.66
C TRP A 295 6.30 8.62 -27.64
N PHE A 296 7.24 9.19 -28.37
CA PHE A 296 8.63 8.76 -28.36
C PHE A 296 9.47 9.96 -27.92
N ALA A 297 10.01 9.93 -26.71
CA ALA A 297 10.80 11.04 -26.21
C ALA A 297 11.99 11.34 -27.14
N THR A 298 12.11 12.58 -27.54
CA THR A 298 13.31 13.11 -28.19
C THR A 298 14.46 13.19 -27.18
N GLN A 299 15.68 13.43 -27.65
CA GLN A 299 16.84 13.62 -26.77
C GLN A 299 16.65 14.76 -25.76
N ASP A 300 15.79 15.71 -26.06
CA ASP A 300 15.51 16.89 -25.24
C ASP A 300 14.31 16.69 -24.30
N GLY A 301 13.64 15.54 -24.33
CA GLY A 301 12.48 15.25 -23.47
C GLY A 301 11.16 15.86 -23.95
N PHE A 302 11.14 16.53 -25.10
CA PHE A 302 9.92 17.09 -25.67
C PHE A 302 9.31 16.14 -26.71
N GLU A 303 8.01 16.03 -26.70
CA GLU A 303 7.23 15.38 -27.75
C GLU A 303 6.55 16.41 -28.63
N ASP A 304 6.49 16.13 -29.92
CA ASP A 304 5.76 16.96 -30.85
C ASP A 304 4.27 16.98 -30.47
N PRO A 305 3.61 18.14 -30.59
CA PRO A 305 2.19 18.22 -30.31
C PRO A 305 1.38 17.36 -31.28
N VAL A 306 0.49 16.57 -30.73
CA VAL A 306 -0.42 15.72 -31.50
C VAL A 306 -1.74 16.45 -31.70
N GLY A 307 -2.09 16.70 -32.94
CA GLY A 307 -3.39 17.26 -33.31
C GLY A 307 -4.52 16.25 -33.08
N LEU A 308 -5.55 16.65 -32.38
CA LEU A 308 -6.72 15.83 -32.04
C LEU A 308 -8.02 16.55 -32.40
N ARG A 309 -9.13 15.82 -32.37
CA ARG A 309 -10.46 16.39 -32.45
C ARG A 309 -11.43 15.55 -31.62
N GLN A 310 -11.28 15.63 -30.30
CA GLN A 310 -12.11 14.89 -29.37
C GLN A 310 -13.14 15.81 -28.73
N THR A 311 -14.42 15.63 -29.07
CA THR A 311 -15.52 16.47 -28.61
C THR A 311 -16.33 15.76 -27.54
N GLY A 312 -16.55 16.40 -26.40
CA GLY A 312 -17.41 15.88 -25.35
C GLY A 312 -17.62 16.84 -24.19
N GLY A 313 -18.41 16.37 -23.23
CA GLY A 313 -18.66 17.10 -21.99
C GLY A 313 -17.65 16.82 -20.90
N ALA A 314 -16.96 15.68 -20.98
CA ALA A 314 -15.93 15.26 -20.06
C ALA A 314 -14.81 14.56 -20.80
N HIS A 315 -13.59 14.81 -20.38
CA HIS A 315 -12.37 14.24 -20.96
C HIS A 315 -11.49 13.66 -19.86
N GLN A 316 -10.78 12.56 -20.17
CA GLN A 316 -9.77 11.98 -19.30
C GLN A 316 -8.58 11.54 -20.13
N ILE A 317 -7.39 11.84 -19.64
CA ILE A 317 -6.14 11.38 -20.23
C ILE A 317 -5.67 10.16 -19.44
N VAL A 318 -5.32 9.12 -20.17
CA VAL A 318 -4.66 7.92 -19.64
C VAL A 318 -3.32 7.79 -20.35
N VAL A 319 -2.29 7.50 -19.58
CA VAL A 319 -0.95 7.27 -20.09
C VAL A 319 -0.49 5.91 -19.58
N ARG A 320 0.03 5.08 -20.48
CA ARG A 320 0.42 3.69 -20.18
C ARG A 320 1.76 3.35 -20.83
N HIS A 321 2.52 2.53 -20.13
CA HIS A 321 3.74 1.93 -20.67
C HIS A 321 3.80 0.46 -20.25
N ASP A 322 4.00 -0.42 -21.22
CA ASP A 322 3.94 -1.87 -21.08
C ASP A 322 5.10 -2.59 -21.81
N SER A 323 6.20 -1.88 -22.07
CA SER A 323 7.34 -2.44 -22.80
C SER A 323 8.46 -2.87 -21.85
N THR A 324 9.08 -4.02 -22.14
CA THR A 324 10.28 -4.49 -21.43
C THR A 324 11.51 -3.67 -21.75
N GLY A 325 12.45 -3.58 -20.81
CA GLY A 325 13.76 -2.98 -21.04
C GLY A 325 13.78 -1.45 -21.15
N SER A 326 12.64 -0.78 -20.95
CA SER A 326 12.53 0.68 -20.99
C SER A 326 11.90 1.25 -19.71
N THR A 327 12.13 2.53 -19.49
CA THR A 327 11.51 3.30 -18.41
C THR A 327 10.84 4.52 -18.99
N TRP A 328 9.90 5.07 -18.26
CA TRP A 328 9.21 6.29 -18.68
C TRP A 328 8.99 7.24 -17.49
N GLY A 329 8.83 8.50 -17.82
CA GLY A 329 8.42 9.53 -16.89
C GLY A 329 7.86 10.71 -17.66
N ILE A 330 6.84 11.34 -17.12
CA ILE A 330 6.23 12.53 -17.70
C ILE A 330 6.31 13.64 -16.66
N GLU A 331 6.90 14.77 -17.06
CA GLU A 331 6.98 15.96 -16.22
C GLU A 331 5.66 16.74 -16.26
N ARG A 332 5.07 16.83 -17.44
CA ARG A 332 3.76 17.50 -17.62
C ARG A 332 3.10 17.09 -18.93
N ILE A 333 1.79 17.27 -18.97
CA ILE A 333 0.97 17.17 -20.17
C ILE A 333 0.32 18.53 -20.42
N LEU A 334 0.41 18.99 -21.66
CA LEU A 334 -0.24 20.21 -22.14
C LEU A 334 -1.43 19.81 -23.00
N VAL A 335 -2.57 20.38 -22.71
CA VAL A 335 -3.83 20.11 -23.42
C VAL A 335 -4.39 21.39 -23.93
N LYS A 336 -4.61 21.49 -25.24
CA LYS A 336 -5.30 22.60 -25.84
C LYS A 336 -6.78 22.28 -26.03
N VAL A 337 -7.63 23.15 -25.51
CA VAL A 337 -9.07 22.95 -25.48
C VAL A 337 -9.76 24.15 -26.09
N GLU A 338 -10.74 23.87 -26.94
CA GLU A 338 -11.60 24.89 -27.54
C GLU A 338 -13.05 24.65 -27.13
N PRO A 339 -13.79 25.70 -26.72
CA PRO A 339 -15.22 25.58 -26.46
C PRO A 339 -15.99 25.30 -27.74
N THR A 340 -17.04 24.51 -27.68
CA THR A 340 -17.96 24.35 -28.79
C THR A 340 -19.21 25.19 -28.56
N SER A 341 -19.89 25.54 -29.65
CA SER A 341 -21.23 26.16 -29.59
C SER A 341 -22.33 25.12 -29.29
N ARG A 342 -21.99 23.82 -29.23
CA ARG A 342 -22.98 22.78 -28.97
C ARG A 342 -23.33 22.75 -27.48
N ARG A 343 -24.61 22.94 -27.19
CA ARG A 343 -25.14 22.70 -25.83
C ARG A 343 -25.26 21.21 -25.58
N ARG A 344 -24.96 20.78 -24.34
CA ARG A 344 -25.33 19.45 -23.88
C ARG A 344 -26.86 19.31 -23.98
N LEU A 345 -27.34 18.44 -24.85
CA LEU A 345 -28.72 18.00 -24.79
C LEU A 345 -28.82 16.97 -23.67
N ASN A 346 -29.58 17.31 -22.63
CA ASN A 346 -29.90 16.43 -21.53
C ASN A 346 -30.68 15.21 -22.02
#